data_bdbe53ce5f5a8b7815fbe8669bd2db94
#
_entry.id   bdbe53ce5f5a8b7815fbe8669bd2db94
#
_cell.length_a   1.000
_cell.length_b   1.000
_cell.length_c   1.000
_cell.angle_alpha   90.00
_cell.angle_beta   90.00
_cell.angle_gamma   90.00
#
_symmetry.space_group_name_H-M   'P 1'
#
loop_
_entity.id
_entity.type
_entity.pdbx_description
1 polymer ?
#
loop_
_entity_poly.entity_id
_entity_poly.type
_entity_poly.pdbx_seq_one_letter_code
_entity_poly.pdbx_strand_id
1 'polypeptide(L)'
;MLNIQNYVKVKSLDEAYELNQKKANRIIGGMMWMRMGDNRINTAIDLSDLSLNEIEETDKEFKIGCMTTLRQLETNEHFNEYTSNAARTALKHIVGVQFRNLATVGGSIYGRYGFSDVLTLLLGLESYVELYKGGIIPLKEYANMKYDRDILVRIIVKKRPVNMYYEAVRITETDLPVLTCCGVHYKDTDTYEVAIGARPARAVLVSSCLNDSDCTLSGELSNDQINKYADMAADHIETESNMRGSKEYRSHLVNVLRSEERRVGKECRSRWSPYH
;
A
#
# COMPACT_ATOMS: atom_id res chain seq x y z
N MET A 1 16.58 -4.71 22.58
CA MET A 1 15.19 -4.99 23.02
C MET A 1 14.45 -3.67 23.19
N LEU A 2 13.27 -3.54 22.61
CA LEU A 2 12.43 -2.36 22.74
C LEU A 2 12.19 -2.04 24.23
N ASN A 3 12.42 -0.78 24.62
CA ASN A 3 12.22 -0.31 25.99
C ASN A 3 11.24 0.87 26.00
N ILE A 4 10.11 0.72 26.67
CA ILE A 4 9.07 1.73 26.82
C ILE A 4 9.03 2.12 28.31
N GLN A 5 9.23 3.41 28.61
CA GLN A 5 9.23 3.91 29.98
C GLN A 5 7.81 4.23 30.48
N ASN A 6 6.99 4.84 29.60
CA ASN A 6 5.62 5.24 29.91
C ASN A 6 4.68 4.82 28.80
N TYR A 7 3.43 4.57 29.17
CA TYR A 7 2.34 4.28 28.25
C TYR A 7 1.17 5.22 28.54
N VAL A 8 0.64 5.84 27.48
CA VAL A 8 -0.52 6.74 27.58
C VAL A 8 -1.52 6.38 26.52
N LYS A 9 -2.73 6.06 26.96
CA LYS A 9 -3.88 5.89 26.09
C LYS A 9 -4.62 7.23 26.04
N VAL A 10 -4.48 7.92 24.91
CA VAL A 10 -4.98 9.29 24.75
C VAL A 10 -6.49 9.32 24.50
N LYS A 11 -7.10 10.44 24.90
CA LYS A 11 -8.55 10.66 24.76
C LYS A 11 -8.91 11.65 23.65
N SER A 12 -7.90 12.30 23.04
CA SER A 12 -8.10 13.22 21.93
C SER A 12 -6.91 13.25 20.98
N LEU A 13 -7.13 13.71 19.75
CA LEU A 13 -6.08 13.93 18.78
C LEU A 13 -5.16 15.09 19.21
N ASP A 14 -5.66 16.09 19.89
CA ASP A 14 -4.84 17.19 20.43
C ASP A 14 -3.84 16.67 21.46
N GLU A 15 -4.26 15.86 22.43
CA GLU A 15 -3.38 15.23 23.41
C GLU A 15 -2.32 14.35 22.71
N ALA A 16 -2.75 13.54 21.75
CA ALA A 16 -1.83 12.69 20.97
C ALA A 16 -0.80 13.53 20.21
N TYR A 17 -1.22 14.62 19.57
CA TYR A 17 -0.36 15.51 18.81
C TYR A 17 0.68 16.19 19.72
N GLU A 18 0.25 16.76 20.86
CA GLU A 18 1.15 17.42 21.81
C GLU A 18 2.21 16.44 22.35
N LEU A 19 1.79 15.24 22.73
CA LEU A 19 2.72 14.20 23.20
C LEU A 19 3.68 13.77 22.10
N ASN A 20 3.23 13.68 20.83
CA ASN A 20 4.04 13.23 19.72
C ASN A 20 5.10 14.27 19.28
N GLN A 21 4.99 15.55 19.66
CA GLN A 21 6.01 16.56 19.35
C GLN A 21 7.35 16.25 20.05
N LYS A 22 7.35 15.53 21.16
CA LYS A 22 8.57 15.11 21.86
C LYS A 22 9.27 13.97 21.11
N LYS A 23 10.54 14.18 20.70
CA LYS A 23 11.31 13.21 19.87
C LYS A 23 11.39 11.80 20.45
N ALA A 24 11.40 11.68 21.78
CA ALA A 24 11.49 10.38 22.47
C ALA A 24 10.15 9.64 22.55
N ASN A 25 9.04 10.27 22.20
CA ASN A 25 7.71 9.67 22.19
C ASN A 25 7.40 9.07 20.83
N ARG A 26 6.52 8.04 20.82
CA ARG A 26 6.08 7.37 19.59
C ARG A 26 4.61 7.02 19.68
N ILE A 27 3.87 7.29 18.59
CA ILE A 27 2.56 6.70 18.37
C ILE A 27 2.77 5.22 18.11
N ILE A 28 1.93 4.40 18.73
CA ILE A 28 1.94 2.95 18.56
C ILE A 28 0.65 2.49 17.88
N GLY A 29 0.79 1.59 16.90
CA GLY A 29 -0.27 0.74 16.40
C GLY A 29 -0.02 -0.69 16.88
N GLY A 30 -0.07 -1.68 15.98
CA GLY A 30 0.21 -3.07 16.33
C GLY A 30 1.66 -3.38 16.73
N MET A 31 2.57 -2.44 16.62
CA MET A 31 4.00 -2.52 16.98
C MET A 31 4.79 -3.66 16.31
N MET A 32 4.29 -4.26 15.22
CA MET A 32 4.83 -5.49 14.66
C MET A 32 6.31 -5.38 14.22
N TRP A 33 6.71 -4.23 13.67
CA TRP A 33 8.11 -3.91 13.35
C TRP A 33 8.86 -3.24 14.49
N MET A 34 8.18 -2.36 15.22
CA MET A 34 8.79 -1.58 16.29
C MET A 34 9.36 -2.47 17.40
N ARG A 35 8.64 -3.54 17.77
CA ARG A 35 9.07 -4.48 18.83
C ARG A 35 10.30 -5.31 18.47
N MET A 36 10.65 -5.42 17.20
CA MET A 36 11.84 -6.15 16.73
C MET A 36 13.11 -5.32 16.85
N GLY A 37 12.98 -4.00 17.08
CA GLY A 37 14.09 -3.09 17.28
C GLY A 37 14.53 -2.99 18.74
N ASP A 38 15.53 -2.15 18.96
CA ASP A 38 16.14 -1.85 20.28
C ASP A 38 15.91 -0.41 20.72
N ASN A 39 14.95 0.28 20.11
CA ASN A 39 14.66 1.68 20.39
C ASN A 39 14.22 1.90 21.84
N ARG A 40 14.65 3.03 22.40
CA ARG A 40 14.14 3.55 23.67
C ARG A 40 13.00 4.53 23.39
N ILE A 41 11.82 4.27 23.93
CA ILE A 41 10.66 5.12 23.83
C ILE A 41 10.34 5.66 25.22
N ASN A 42 10.30 6.99 25.34
CA ASN A 42 9.93 7.60 26.62
C ASN A 42 8.41 7.40 26.89
N THR A 43 7.57 7.73 25.92
CA THR A 43 6.13 7.53 26.04
C THR A 43 5.59 6.88 24.77
N ALA A 44 4.97 5.71 24.94
CA ALA A 44 4.16 5.09 23.90
C ALA A 44 2.75 5.71 23.92
N ILE A 45 2.33 6.26 22.80
CA ILE A 45 1.06 6.96 22.63
C ILE A 45 0.10 6.01 21.91
N ASP A 46 -0.93 5.57 22.61
CA ASP A 46 -1.94 4.65 22.07
C ASP A 46 -3.21 5.42 21.66
N LEU A 47 -3.61 5.25 20.39
CA LEU A 47 -4.78 5.90 19.80
C LEU A 47 -6.05 5.04 19.87
N SER A 48 -6.05 3.89 20.55
CA SER A 48 -7.13 2.91 20.46
C SER A 48 -8.48 3.40 21.00
N ASP A 49 -8.51 4.44 21.85
CA ASP A 49 -9.75 5.04 22.35
C ASP A 49 -10.35 6.12 21.43
N LEU A 50 -9.71 6.41 20.29
CA LEU A 50 -10.14 7.48 19.39
C LEU A 50 -11.06 7.01 18.26
N SER A 51 -11.55 5.76 18.30
CA SER A 51 -12.41 5.16 17.25
C SER A 51 -11.82 5.25 15.84
N LEU A 52 -10.49 5.11 15.72
CA LEU A 52 -9.76 5.17 14.45
C LEU A 52 -9.53 3.78 13.84
N ASN A 53 -10.31 2.78 14.20
CA ASN A 53 -10.19 1.38 13.78
C ASN A 53 -11.36 0.91 12.88
N GLU A 54 -12.13 1.85 12.36
CA GLU A 54 -13.30 1.57 11.53
C GLU A 54 -13.00 1.82 10.04
N ILE A 55 -13.76 1.12 9.19
CA ILE A 55 -13.82 1.35 7.74
C ILE A 55 -15.19 1.90 7.45
N GLU A 56 -15.27 3.20 7.22
CA GLU A 56 -16.50 3.88 6.81
C GLU A 56 -16.61 3.85 5.30
N GLU A 57 -17.80 3.57 4.80
CA GLU A 57 -18.11 3.57 3.38
C GLU A 57 -19.22 4.56 3.07
N THR A 58 -19.02 5.34 2.03
CA THR A 58 -20.03 6.20 1.42
C THR A 58 -20.16 5.89 -0.07
N ASP A 59 -21.09 6.52 -0.76
CA ASP A 59 -21.22 6.39 -2.22
C ASP A 59 -19.97 6.90 -2.97
N LYS A 60 -19.18 7.78 -2.33
CA LYS A 60 -18.07 8.49 -2.97
C LYS A 60 -16.69 8.01 -2.53
N GLU A 61 -16.58 7.42 -1.34
CA GLU A 61 -15.28 7.08 -0.78
C GLU A 61 -15.35 6.02 0.32
N PHE A 62 -14.21 5.33 0.52
CA PHE A 62 -13.90 4.60 1.74
C PHE A 62 -13.00 5.45 2.62
N LYS A 63 -13.30 5.50 3.92
CA LYS A 63 -12.43 6.10 4.95
C LYS A 63 -11.95 5.00 5.87
N ILE A 64 -10.67 4.70 5.80
CA ILE A 64 -10.02 3.62 6.56
C ILE A 64 -9.24 4.25 7.70
N GLY A 65 -9.70 4.08 8.92
CA GLY A 65 -9.02 4.60 10.10
C GLY A 65 -7.60 4.06 10.25
N CYS A 66 -6.68 4.85 10.79
CA CYS A 66 -5.27 4.45 10.89
C CYS A 66 -5.04 3.23 11.79
N MET A 67 -5.93 2.99 12.75
CA MET A 67 -5.88 1.85 13.67
C MET A 67 -6.62 0.61 13.13
N THR A 68 -7.26 0.69 11.94
CA THR A 68 -7.82 -0.49 11.26
C THR A 68 -6.73 -1.53 11.05
N THR A 69 -6.99 -2.76 11.46
CA THR A 69 -6.04 -3.86 11.29
C THR A 69 -5.97 -4.33 9.84
N LEU A 70 -4.85 -4.90 9.44
CA LEU A 70 -4.73 -5.49 8.09
C LEU A 70 -5.75 -6.62 7.90
N ARG A 71 -6.12 -7.33 8.99
CA ARG A 71 -7.14 -8.39 8.91
C ARG A 71 -8.53 -7.83 8.66
N GLN A 72 -8.90 -6.72 9.32
CA GLN A 72 -10.18 -6.06 9.04
C GLN A 72 -10.27 -5.62 7.58
N LEU A 73 -9.20 -5.02 7.03
CA LEU A 73 -9.17 -4.61 5.61
C LEU A 73 -9.20 -5.83 4.67
N GLU A 74 -8.44 -6.90 4.96
CA GLU A 74 -8.41 -8.15 4.20
C GLU A 74 -9.79 -8.81 4.09
N THR A 75 -10.58 -8.74 5.16
CA THR A 75 -11.89 -9.40 5.25
C THR A 75 -13.08 -8.49 4.96
N ASN A 76 -12.85 -7.20 4.70
CA ASN A 76 -13.92 -6.28 4.37
C ASN A 76 -14.49 -6.62 2.98
N GLU A 77 -15.73 -7.09 2.93
CA GLU A 77 -16.36 -7.59 1.70
C GLU A 77 -16.53 -6.46 0.68
N HIS A 78 -17.03 -5.30 1.09
CA HIS A 78 -17.28 -4.17 0.19
C HIS A 78 -16.00 -3.62 -0.43
N PHE A 79 -14.92 -3.51 0.36
CA PHE A 79 -13.63 -3.07 -0.18
C PHE A 79 -13.01 -4.11 -1.12
N ASN A 80 -13.20 -5.40 -0.83
CA ASN A 80 -12.75 -6.48 -1.72
C ASN A 80 -13.55 -6.52 -3.03
N GLU A 81 -14.85 -6.32 -2.98
CA GLU A 81 -15.70 -6.21 -4.17
C GLU A 81 -15.27 -5.01 -5.02
N TYR A 82 -15.12 -3.84 -4.41
CA TYR A 82 -14.65 -2.63 -5.07
C TYR A 82 -13.30 -2.81 -5.76
N THR A 83 -12.35 -3.49 -5.13
CA THR A 83 -11.00 -3.74 -5.65
C THR A 83 -10.87 -5.03 -6.49
N SER A 84 -11.95 -5.65 -6.91
CA SER A 84 -11.93 -6.95 -7.65
C SER A 84 -11.10 -8.02 -6.92
N ASN A 85 -11.16 -8.07 -5.60
CA ASN A 85 -10.35 -8.91 -4.68
C ASN A 85 -8.84 -8.63 -4.66
N ALA A 86 -8.35 -7.58 -5.31
CA ALA A 86 -6.94 -7.21 -5.26
C ALA A 86 -6.49 -6.90 -3.82
N ALA A 87 -7.34 -6.28 -2.99
CA ALA A 87 -7.04 -6.02 -1.58
C ALA A 87 -6.82 -7.31 -0.79
N ARG A 88 -7.69 -8.28 -0.91
CA ARG A 88 -7.51 -9.61 -0.27
C ARG A 88 -6.24 -10.29 -0.76
N THR A 89 -5.95 -10.24 -2.06
CA THR A 89 -4.76 -10.83 -2.66
C THR A 89 -3.48 -10.18 -2.14
N ALA A 90 -3.44 -8.86 -2.01
CA ALA A 90 -2.31 -8.12 -1.46
C ALA A 90 -2.05 -8.46 0.01
N LEU A 91 -3.12 -8.62 0.81
CA LEU A 91 -3.01 -8.70 2.26
C LEU A 91 -2.84 -10.13 2.79
N LYS A 92 -3.48 -11.13 2.16
CA LYS A 92 -3.56 -12.52 2.68
C LYS A 92 -2.20 -13.18 2.95
N HIS A 93 -1.16 -12.78 2.24
CA HIS A 93 0.18 -13.33 2.35
C HIS A 93 1.14 -12.51 3.23
N ILE A 94 0.65 -11.43 3.86
CA ILE A 94 1.44 -10.67 4.83
C ILE A 94 1.57 -11.49 6.12
N VAL A 95 2.67 -12.21 6.23
CA VAL A 95 3.02 -13.10 7.35
C VAL A 95 1.90 -14.10 7.65
N GLY A 96 1.13 -13.90 8.71
CA GLY A 96 0.04 -14.78 9.14
C GLY A 96 -1.13 -14.00 9.71
N VAL A 97 -2.25 -14.70 9.96
CA VAL A 97 -3.49 -14.07 10.50
C VAL A 97 -3.22 -13.35 11.82
N GLN A 98 -2.42 -13.96 12.72
CA GLN A 98 -2.08 -13.36 14.02
C GLN A 98 -1.33 -12.04 13.85
N PHE A 99 -0.43 -11.96 12.87
CA PHE A 99 0.27 -10.73 12.54
C PHE A 99 -0.72 -9.67 12.03
N ARG A 100 -1.58 -10.05 11.08
CA ARG A 100 -2.56 -9.13 10.47
C ARG A 100 -3.66 -8.67 11.42
N ASN A 101 -3.96 -9.44 12.46
CA ASN A 101 -4.86 -9.01 13.55
C ASN A 101 -4.30 -7.87 14.39
N LEU A 102 -2.99 -7.65 14.39
CA LEU A 102 -2.31 -6.62 15.16
C LEU A 102 -1.76 -5.49 14.29
N ALA A 103 -1.17 -5.82 13.14
CA ALA A 103 -0.62 -4.84 12.22
C ALA A 103 -1.74 -3.92 11.69
N THR A 104 -1.50 -2.60 11.69
CA THR A 104 -2.48 -1.60 11.29
C THR A 104 -2.17 -1.01 9.91
N VAL A 105 -3.22 -0.57 9.22
CA VAL A 105 -3.11 0.13 7.94
C VAL A 105 -2.28 1.41 8.10
N GLY A 106 -2.58 2.19 9.13
CA GLY A 106 -1.83 3.41 9.43
C GLY A 106 -0.35 3.16 9.70
N GLY A 107 -0.03 2.08 10.44
CA GLY A 107 1.37 1.68 10.69
C GLY A 107 2.11 1.31 9.39
N SER A 108 1.44 0.64 8.47
CA SER A 108 2.01 0.27 7.16
C SER A 108 2.23 1.50 6.27
N ILE A 109 1.28 2.43 6.23
CA ILE A 109 1.35 3.65 5.42
C ILE A 109 2.35 4.65 6.01
N TYR A 110 2.30 4.89 7.33
CA TYR A 110 3.27 5.76 8.00
C TYR A 110 4.70 5.22 7.89
N GLY A 111 4.87 3.91 8.06
CA GLY A 111 6.18 3.25 7.98
C GLY A 111 6.85 3.35 6.62
N ARG A 112 6.09 3.47 5.53
CA ARG A 112 6.58 3.61 4.14
C ARG A 112 7.69 2.62 3.81
N TYR A 113 7.56 1.39 4.33
CA TYR A 113 8.55 0.34 4.11
C TYR A 113 8.62 -0.04 2.63
N GLY A 114 9.84 -0.29 2.14
CA GLY A 114 10.06 -0.66 0.75
C GLY A 114 9.38 -1.98 0.32
N PHE A 115 9.01 -2.82 1.27
CA PHE A 115 8.31 -4.10 1.06
C PHE A 115 6.80 -4.04 1.34
N SER A 116 6.22 -2.83 1.47
CA SER A 116 4.83 -2.68 1.88
C SER A 116 3.84 -3.03 0.76
N ASP A 117 3.20 -4.19 0.86
CA ASP A 117 2.07 -4.57 0.02
C ASP A 117 0.92 -3.56 0.12
N VAL A 118 0.64 -3.08 1.34
CA VAL A 118 -0.42 -2.09 1.62
C VAL A 118 -0.19 -0.78 0.88
N LEU A 119 1.05 -0.28 0.88
CA LEU A 119 1.38 0.97 0.18
C LEU A 119 1.26 0.78 -1.33
N THR A 120 1.75 -0.34 -1.89
CA THR A 120 1.63 -0.63 -3.32
C THR A 120 0.17 -0.73 -3.76
N LEU A 121 -0.66 -1.44 -2.99
CA LEU A 121 -2.09 -1.57 -3.23
C LEU A 121 -2.80 -0.20 -3.29
N LEU A 122 -2.59 0.62 -2.26
CA LEU A 122 -3.30 1.89 -2.12
C LEU A 122 -2.76 2.98 -3.06
N LEU A 123 -1.49 2.90 -3.48
CA LEU A 123 -0.94 3.81 -4.50
C LEU A 123 -1.58 3.61 -5.87
N GLY A 124 -2.02 2.40 -6.23
CA GLY A 124 -2.73 2.16 -7.48
C GLY A 124 -4.11 2.83 -7.53
N LEU A 125 -4.70 3.11 -6.36
CA LEU A 125 -6.01 3.77 -6.22
C LEU A 125 -5.87 5.28 -6.04
N GLU A 126 -6.93 6.01 -6.35
CA GLU A 126 -7.03 7.43 -6.02
C GLU A 126 -7.17 7.60 -4.50
N SER A 127 -6.02 7.56 -3.82
CA SER A 127 -5.93 7.54 -2.36
C SER A 127 -5.28 8.79 -1.80
N TYR A 128 -5.76 9.16 -0.61
CA TYR A 128 -5.28 10.30 0.17
C TYR A 128 -5.01 9.85 1.61
N VAL A 129 -4.16 10.59 2.30
CA VAL A 129 -4.02 10.50 3.76
C VAL A 129 -4.58 11.76 4.40
N GLU A 130 -5.31 11.59 5.48
CA GLU A 130 -5.73 12.68 6.35
C GLU A 130 -4.78 12.77 7.54
N LEU A 131 -4.08 13.88 7.63
CA LEU A 131 -3.22 14.23 8.75
C LEU A 131 -3.95 15.19 9.68
N TYR A 132 -3.71 15.09 10.98
CA TYR A 132 -4.43 15.87 11.98
C TYR A 132 -4.27 17.39 11.80
N LYS A 133 -3.06 17.87 11.59
CA LYS A 133 -2.77 19.29 11.33
C LYS A 133 -2.47 19.56 9.85
N GLY A 134 -1.90 18.60 9.15
CA GLY A 134 -1.49 18.73 7.75
C GLY A 134 -2.63 18.61 6.73
N GLY A 135 -3.85 18.25 7.18
CA GLY A 135 -5.01 18.12 6.29
C GLY A 135 -4.93 16.89 5.36
N ILE A 136 -5.60 16.97 4.22
CA ILE A 136 -5.72 15.86 3.26
C ILE A 136 -4.64 16.03 2.19
N ILE A 137 -3.80 15.01 2.02
CA ILE A 137 -2.68 14.99 1.09
C ILE A 137 -2.80 13.75 0.20
N PRO A 138 -2.56 13.83 -1.14
CA PRO A 138 -2.49 12.66 -2.00
C PRO A 138 -1.47 11.64 -1.48
N LEU A 139 -1.84 10.35 -1.47
CA LEU A 139 -0.95 9.29 -0.97
C LEU A 139 0.39 9.23 -1.72
N LYS A 140 0.38 9.49 -3.04
CA LYS A 140 1.59 9.55 -3.87
C LYS A 140 2.57 10.63 -3.41
N GLU A 141 2.08 11.76 -2.95
CA GLU A 141 2.91 12.84 -2.37
C GLU A 141 3.38 12.45 -0.98
N TYR A 142 2.45 12.00 -0.13
CA TYR A 142 2.76 11.56 1.23
C TYR A 142 3.83 10.46 1.27
N ALA A 143 3.80 9.51 0.34
CA ALA A 143 4.78 8.44 0.26
C ALA A 143 6.22 8.97 0.08
N ASN A 144 6.39 10.14 -0.55
CA ASN A 144 7.69 10.77 -0.81
C ASN A 144 8.08 11.84 0.22
N MET A 145 7.15 12.26 1.08
CA MET A 145 7.43 13.27 2.11
C MET A 145 8.44 12.77 3.15
N LYS A 146 9.15 13.70 3.76
CA LYS A 146 9.96 13.41 4.96
C LYS A 146 9.04 13.05 6.12
N TYR A 147 9.56 12.22 7.04
CA TYR A 147 8.83 11.93 8.27
C TYR A 147 8.63 13.21 9.08
N ASP A 148 7.40 13.46 9.44
CA ASP A 148 7.01 14.52 10.36
C ASP A 148 6.50 13.94 11.70
N ARG A 149 5.93 14.80 12.52
CA ARG A 149 5.36 14.43 13.81
C ARG A 149 3.85 14.69 13.87
N ASP A 150 3.23 14.78 12.72
CA ASP A 150 1.79 14.83 12.64
C ASP A 150 1.19 13.44 12.90
N ILE A 151 -0.11 13.37 13.05
CA ILE A 151 -0.84 12.14 13.26
C ILE A 151 -1.56 11.79 11.96
N LEU A 152 -1.27 10.60 11.44
CA LEU A 152 -2.06 10.02 10.37
C LEU A 152 -3.37 9.54 10.99
N VAL A 153 -4.49 10.16 10.61
CA VAL A 153 -5.81 9.88 11.15
C VAL A 153 -6.49 8.76 10.37
N ARG A 154 -6.52 8.90 9.06
CA ARG A 154 -7.13 7.90 8.17
C ARG A 154 -6.58 7.94 6.76
N ILE A 155 -6.86 6.90 6.00
CA ILE A 155 -6.65 6.83 4.56
C ILE A 155 -8.03 6.99 3.89
N ILE A 156 -8.11 7.81 2.87
CA ILE A 156 -9.31 8.06 2.08
C ILE A 156 -9.08 7.48 0.68
N VAL A 157 -9.95 6.60 0.24
CA VAL A 157 -9.93 6.04 -1.12
C VAL A 157 -11.17 6.54 -1.85
N LYS A 158 -10.99 7.32 -2.90
CA LYS A 158 -12.11 7.81 -3.73
C LYS A 158 -12.66 6.68 -4.58
N LYS A 159 -13.99 6.52 -4.57
CA LYS A 159 -14.66 5.53 -5.38
C LYS A 159 -14.78 6.01 -6.82
N ARG A 160 -14.22 5.23 -7.72
CA ARG A 160 -14.38 5.35 -9.17
C ARG A 160 -14.65 3.97 -9.74
N PRO A 161 -15.31 3.85 -10.89
CA PRO A 161 -15.44 2.55 -11.55
C PRO A 161 -14.06 2.01 -11.95
N VAL A 162 -13.58 0.98 -11.25
CA VAL A 162 -12.26 0.39 -11.48
C VAL A 162 -12.34 -1.11 -11.75
N ASN A 163 -11.36 -1.62 -12.49
CA ASN A 163 -10.91 -2.99 -12.42
C ASN A 163 -9.49 -2.99 -11.86
N MET A 164 -9.22 -3.89 -10.92
CA MET A 164 -7.95 -3.87 -10.21
C MET A 164 -7.33 -5.26 -10.16
N TYR A 165 -6.00 -5.28 -10.24
CA TYR A 165 -5.19 -6.48 -10.18
C TYR A 165 -4.02 -6.25 -9.22
N TYR A 166 -3.66 -7.28 -8.47
CA TYR A 166 -2.49 -7.26 -7.58
C TYR A 166 -1.73 -8.57 -7.67
N GLU A 167 -0.40 -8.48 -7.83
CA GLU A 167 0.49 -9.63 -7.82
C GLU A 167 1.75 -9.34 -7.01
N ALA A 168 2.29 -10.38 -6.37
CA ALA A 168 3.51 -10.28 -5.60
C ALA A 168 4.36 -11.54 -5.80
N VAL A 169 5.59 -11.36 -6.24
CA VAL A 169 6.57 -12.45 -6.30
C VAL A 169 7.24 -12.58 -4.94
N ARG A 170 7.20 -13.78 -4.38
CA ARG A 170 7.76 -14.13 -3.07
C ARG A 170 8.59 -15.40 -3.18
N ILE A 171 9.61 -15.58 -2.33
CA ILE A 171 10.40 -16.81 -2.26
C ILE A 171 9.56 -17.92 -1.59
N THR A 172 8.87 -17.57 -0.52
CA THR A 172 7.87 -18.43 0.15
C THR A 172 6.59 -17.64 0.34
N GLU A 173 5.47 -18.32 0.51
CA GLU A 173 4.12 -17.72 0.49
C GLU A 173 3.95 -16.53 1.43
N THR A 174 4.55 -16.56 2.61
CA THR A 174 4.42 -15.53 3.65
C THR A 174 5.67 -14.69 3.87
N ASP A 175 6.70 -14.84 3.02
CA ASP A 175 7.91 -13.99 3.09
C ASP A 175 7.60 -12.57 2.59
N LEU A 176 8.52 -11.65 2.88
CA LEU A 176 8.50 -10.32 2.28
C LEU A 176 8.65 -10.43 0.76
N PRO A 177 7.93 -9.63 -0.02
CA PRO A 177 7.95 -9.76 -1.47
C PRO A 177 9.31 -9.40 -2.08
N VAL A 178 9.65 -10.06 -3.17
CA VAL A 178 10.75 -9.71 -4.05
C VAL A 178 10.38 -8.50 -4.89
N LEU A 179 9.17 -8.52 -5.45
CA LEU A 179 8.54 -7.42 -6.20
C LEU A 179 7.03 -7.49 -6.02
N THR A 180 6.37 -6.33 -5.99
CA THR A 180 4.92 -6.21 -5.97
C THR A 180 4.45 -5.32 -7.12
N CYS A 181 3.32 -5.67 -7.72
CA CYS A 181 2.69 -4.93 -8.79
C CYS A 181 1.19 -4.79 -8.52
N CYS A 182 0.69 -3.57 -8.65
CA CYS A 182 -0.73 -3.27 -8.58
C CYS A 182 -1.13 -2.51 -9.84
N GLY A 183 -1.99 -3.09 -10.66
CA GLY A 183 -2.56 -2.45 -11.85
C GLY A 183 -4.01 -2.07 -11.61
N VAL A 184 -4.40 -0.89 -12.05
CA VAL A 184 -5.75 -0.35 -11.95
C VAL A 184 -6.18 0.22 -13.28
N HIS A 185 -7.33 -0.21 -13.79
CA HIS A 185 -8.01 0.39 -14.93
C HIS A 185 -9.16 1.25 -14.42
N TYR A 186 -9.11 2.54 -14.63
CA TYR A 186 -10.17 3.51 -14.35
C TYR A 186 -11.13 3.57 -15.54
N LYS A 187 -12.31 2.96 -15.41
CA LYS A 187 -13.28 2.82 -16.52
C LYS A 187 -13.94 4.13 -16.94
N ASP A 188 -14.01 5.11 -16.04
CA ASP A 188 -14.60 6.42 -16.31
C ASP A 188 -13.74 7.30 -17.20
N THR A 189 -12.43 7.18 -17.11
CA THR A 189 -11.47 7.90 -17.95
C THR A 189 -10.78 7.00 -18.97
N ASP A 190 -11.04 5.69 -18.88
CA ASP A 190 -10.38 4.65 -19.68
C ASP A 190 -8.85 4.73 -19.61
N THR A 191 -8.33 4.95 -18.41
CA THR A 191 -6.89 5.11 -18.13
C THR A 191 -6.37 4.02 -17.20
N TYR A 192 -5.08 3.70 -17.32
CA TYR A 192 -4.42 2.68 -16.51
C TYR A 192 -3.36 3.31 -15.62
N GLU A 193 -3.34 2.89 -14.36
CA GLU A 193 -2.30 3.21 -13.39
C GLU A 193 -1.62 1.95 -12.89
N VAL A 194 -0.32 2.00 -12.69
CA VAL A 194 0.47 0.88 -12.17
C VAL A 194 1.35 1.35 -11.04
N ALA A 195 1.29 0.64 -9.92
CA ALA A 195 2.18 0.84 -8.80
C ALA A 195 3.14 -0.35 -8.67
N ILE A 196 4.44 -0.08 -8.53
CA ILE A 196 5.49 -1.08 -8.31
C ILE A 196 6.12 -0.86 -6.94
N GLY A 197 6.17 -1.92 -6.13
CA GLY A 197 6.77 -1.93 -4.81
C GLY A 197 7.77 -3.06 -4.62
N ALA A 198 8.36 -3.15 -3.43
CA ALA A 198 9.39 -4.13 -3.05
C ALA A 198 10.65 -4.10 -3.94
N ARG A 199 11.03 -2.95 -4.46
CA ARG A 199 12.09 -2.74 -5.45
C ARG A 199 13.53 -2.42 -4.98
N PRO A 200 14.08 -2.60 -3.82
CA PRO A 200 13.88 -2.45 -2.40
C PRO A 200 13.70 -1.01 -1.87
N ALA A 201 13.36 -0.09 -2.70
CA ALA A 201 12.92 1.24 -2.32
C ALA A 201 11.39 1.29 -2.14
N ARG A 202 10.86 2.43 -1.74
CA ARG A 202 9.41 2.65 -1.58
C ARG A 202 8.66 2.35 -2.87
N ALA A 203 7.41 1.92 -2.74
CA ALA A 203 6.53 1.77 -3.88
C ALA A 203 6.32 3.12 -4.61
N VAL A 204 6.22 3.04 -5.93
CA VAL A 204 6.03 4.21 -6.81
C VAL A 204 4.94 3.93 -7.84
N LEU A 205 4.26 4.99 -8.28
CA LEU A 205 3.45 4.93 -9.48
C LEU A 205 4.34 5.05 -10.70
N VAL A 206 4.09 4.23 -11.70
CA VAL A 206 4.85 4.25 -12.96
C VAL A 206 4.65 5.58 -13.69
N SER A 207 3.43 6.09 -13.74
CA SER A 207 3.10 7.41 -14.30
C SER A 207 3.88 8.56 -13.67
N SER A 208 4.29 8.43 -12.41
CA SER A 208 5.12 9.44 -11.71
C SER A 208 6.60 9.35 -12.05
N CYS A 209 7.06 8.24 -12.64
CA CYS A 209 8.46 8.02 -13.03
C CYS A 209 8.71 8.34 -14.49
N LEU A 210 7.65 8.40 -15.29
CA LEU A 210 7.71 8.68 -16.73
C LEU A 210 7.32 10.15 -16.93
N ASN A 211 8.19 10.92 -17.57
CA ASN A 211 7.90 12.30 -17.93
C ASN A 211 6.95 12.32 -19.13
N ASP A 212 5.74 12.84 -18.92
CA ASP A 212 4.75 13.36 -19.88
C ASP A 212 4.15 12.47 -20.98
N SER A 213 2.98 12.91 -21.37
CA SER A 213 2.10 12.67 -22.54
C SER A 213 2.14 11.32 -23.28
N ASP A 214 3.28 10.66 -23.37
CA ASP A 214 3.43 9.34 -24.04
C ASP A 214 3.11 8.14 -23.13
N CYS A 215 2.77 8.40 -21.87
CA CYS A 215 2.70 7.38 -20.82
C CYS A 215 1.30 7.13 -20.30
N THR A 216 0.29 7.84 -20.79
CA THR A 216 -1.10 7.55 -20.43
C THR A 216 -1.59 6.40 -21.32
N LEU A 217 -1.71 5.21 -20.73
CA LEU A 217 -2.38 4.10 -21.39
C LEU A 217 -3.89 4.38 -21.33
N SER A 218 -4.54 4.41 -22.48
CA SER A 218 -6.00 4.58 -22.61
C SER A 218 -6.55 3.74 -23.77
N GLY A 219 -7.81 3.36 -23.66
CA GLY A 219 -8.50 2.55 -24.65
C GLY A 219 -8.15 1.07 -24.60
N GLU A 220 -8.59 0.31 -25.63
CA GLU A 220 -8.20 -1.09 -25.79
C GLU A 220 -6.70 -1.19 -26.12
N LEU A 221 -5.94 -1.73 -25.16
CA LEU A 221 -4.50 -1.88 -25.30
C LEU A 221 -4.14 -3.06 -26.18
N SER A 222 -3.38 -2.80 -27.26
CA SER A 222 -2.73 -3.86 -28.02
C SER A 222 -1.57 -4.47 -27.22
N ASN A 223 -1.20 -5.72 -27.56
CA ASN A 223 -0.04 -6.37 -26.94
C ASN A 223 1.25 -5.55 -27.12
N ASP A 224 1.41 -4.87 -28.25
CA ASP A 224 2.61 -4.06 -28.55
C ASP A 224 2.65 -2.79 -27.68
N GLN A 225 1.50 -2.16 -27.45
CA GLN A 225 1.42 -1.00 -26.53
C GLN A 225 1.74 -1.43 -25.10
N ILE A 226 1.22 -2.57 -24.64
CA ILE A 226 1.51 -3.12 -23.31
C ILE A 226 3.00 -3.41 -23.17
N ASN A 227 3.61 -4.08 -24.17
CA ASN A 227 5.04 -4.40 -24.14
C ASN A 227 5.89 -3.13 -24.12
N LYS A 228 5.61 -2.17 -25.02
CA LYS A 228 6.33 -0.89 -25.09
C LYS A 228 6.28 -0.14 -23.74
N TYR A 229 5.10 -0.08 -23.13
CA TYR A 229 4.94 0.55 -21.80
C TYR A 229 5.66 -0.26 -20.71
N ALA A 230 5.70 -1.60 -20.80
CA ALA A 230 6.46 -2.46 -19.89
C ALA A 230 7.97 -2.16 -19.96
N ASP A 231 8.51 -2.08 -21.15
CA ASP A 231 9.93 -1.77 -21.37
C ASP A 231 10.28 -0.38 -20.84
N MET A 232 9.47 0.63 -21.18
CA MET A 232 9.66 2.00 -20.67
C MET A 232 9.66 2.07 -19.15
N ALA A 233 8.78 1.34 -18.47
CA ALA A 233 8.76 1.33 -17.03
C ALA A 233 9.94 0.58 -16.41
N ALA A 234 10.38 -0.52 -17.01
CA ALA A 234 11.55 -1.24 -16.53
C ALA A 234 12.81 -0.38 -16.63
N ASP A 235 12.90 0.49 -17.66
CA ASP A 235 14.01 1.41 -17.83
C ASP A 235 13.99 2.57 -16.83
N HIS A 236 12.80 3.01 -16.40
CA HIS A 236 12.66 4.19 -15.52
C HIS A 236 12.44 3.86 -14.05
N ILE A 237 12.02 2.63 -13.73
CA ILE A 237 11.88 2.20 -12.35
C ILE A 237 13.22 1.68 -11.83
N GLU A 238 13.85 2.49 -11.00
CA GLU A 238 15.06 2.06 -10.29
C GLU A 238 14.76 0.87 -9.38
N THR A 239 15.41 -0.24 -9.65
CA THR A 239 15.42 -1.43 -8.79
C THR A 239 16.80 -1.61 -8.18
N GLU A 240 16.87 -2.25 -7.02
CA GLU A 240 18.13 -2.51 -6.31
C GLU A 240 18.24 -3.98 -5.93
N SER A 241 19.46 -4.41 -5.62
CA SER A 241 19.75 -5.76 -5.12
C SER A 241 19.64 -5.83 -3.60
N ASN A 242 19.12 -6.95 -3.10
CA ASN A 242 19.23 -7.32 -1.68
C ASN A 242 19.27 -8.85 -1.57
N MET A 243 19.23 -9.38 -0.32
CA MET A 243 19.29 -10.82 -0.07
C MET A 243 18.14 -11.63 -0.72
N ARG A 244 17.06 -11.00 -1.19
CA ARG A 244 15.89 -11.67 -1.79
C ARG A 244 15.92 -11.71 -3.32
N GLY A 245 16.71 -10.87 -3.94
CA GLY A 245 16.83 -10.86 -5.40
C GLY A 245 17.77 -9.77 -5.90
N SER A 246 18.32 -9.99 -7.08
CA SER A 246 19.19 -9.02 -7.74
C SER A 246 18.38 -7.91 -8.42
N LYS A 247 19.05 -6.81 -8.75
CA LYS A 247 18.50 -5.72 -9.54
C LYS A 247 17.97 -6.21 -10.88
N GLU A 248 18.77 -7.02 -11.58
CA GLU A 248 18.45 -7.56 -12.91
C GLU A 248 17.19 -8.44 -12.87
N TYR A 249 17.09 -9.30 -11.84
CA TYR A 249 15.92 -10.13 -11.64
C TYR A 249 14.66 -9.30 -11.39
N ARG A 250 14.75 -8.25 -10.58
CA ARG A 250 13.61 -7.34 -10.35
C ARG A 250 13.21 -6.56 -11.58
N SER A 251 14.18 -6.06 -12.37
CA SER A 251 13.88 -5.39 -13.63
C SER A 251 13.19 -6.34 -14.61
N HIS A 252 13.62 -7.61 -14.67
CA HIS A 252 12.92 -8.63 -15.45
C HIS A 252 11.50 -8.86 -14.93
N LEU A 253 11.30 -8.94 -13.61
CA LEU A 253 9.97 -9.11 -13.01
C LEU A 253 9.05 -7.92 -13.27
N VAL A 254 9.57 -6.68 -13.33
CA VAL A 254 8.77 -5.50 -13.71
C VAL A 254 8.16 -5.73 -15.10
N ASN A 255 8.92 -6.23 -16.06
CA ASN A 255 8.41 -6.55 -17.39
C ASN A 255 7.37 -7.68 -17.37
N VAL A 256 7.63 -8.76 -16.61
CA VAL A 256 6.74 -9.93 -16.54
C VAL A 256 5.41 -9.58 -15.86
N LEU A 257 5.44 -8.99 -14.67
CA LEU A 257 4.22 -8.72 -13.89
C LEU A 257 3.31 -7.70 -14.56
N ARG A 258 3.87 -6.79 -15.35
CA ARG A 258 3.07 -5.84 -16.14
C ARG A 258 2.43 -6.47 -17.37
N SER A 259 3.07 -7.47 -17.99
CA SER A 259 2.42 -8.20 -19.08
C SER A 259 1.16 -8.96 -18.63
N GLU A 260 1.01 -9.21 -17.33
CA GLU A 260 -0.22 -9.74 -16.70
C GLU A 260 -1.38 -8.72 -16.66
N GLU A 261 -1.17 -7.43 -16.98
CA GLU A 261 -2.24 -6.44 -17.23
C GLU A 261 -3.20 -6.88 -18.34
N ARG A 262 -2.80 -7.83 -19.18
CA ARG A 262 -3.69 -8.55 -20.13
C ARG A 262 -4.92 -9.13 -19.42
N ARG A 263 -4.84 -9.37 -18.10
CA ARG A 263 -5.98 -9.89 -17.31
C ARG A 263 -6.95 -8.80 -16.90
N VAL A 264 -6.52 -7.55 -16.79
CA VAL A 264 -7.39 -6.41 -16.44
C VAL A 264 -8.20 -5.94 -17.66
N GLY A 265 -7.63 -6.02 -18.86
CA GLY A 265 -8.28 -5.63 -20.13
C GLY A 265 -9.10 -6.75 -20.82
N LYS A 266 -8.92 -8.01 -20.43
CA LYS A 266 -9.71 -9.12 -20.95
C LYS A 266 -10.55 -9.68 -19.83
N GLU A 267 -11.90 -9.66 -19.98
CA GLU A 267 -12.83 -10.36 -19.11
C GLU A 267 -12.27 -11.73 -18.72
N CYS A 268 -12.22 -12.01 -17.43
CA CYS A 268 -11.84 -13.31 -16.87
C CYS A 268 -12.72 -14.44 -17.45
N ARG A 269 -12.43 -14.90 -18.64
CA ARG A 269 -12.90 -16.17 -19.20
C ARG A 269 -11.79 -17.22 -19.22
N SER A 270 -11.16 -17.47 -18.09
CA SER A 270 -10.49 -18.73 -17.91
C SER A 270 -10.79 -19.26 -16.52
N ARG A 271 -11.78 -20.17 -16.47
CA ARG A 271 -11.94 -21.10 -15.36
C ARG A 271 -10.58 -21.74 -15.10
N TRP A 272 -10.09 -21.62 -13.90
CA TRP A 272 -9.05 -22.48 -13.41
C TRP A 272 -9.48 -23.93 -13.59
N SER A 273 -8.79 -24.67 -14.42
CA SER A 273 -8.87 -26.13 -14.42
C SER A 273 -8.22 -26.60 -13.12
N PRO A 274 -8.88 -27.46 -12.31
CA PRO A 274 -8.36 -27.92 -11.02
C PRO A 274 -7.32 -29.04 -11.14
N TYR A 275 -6.55 -29.10 -12.22
CA TYR A 275 -5.51 -30.10 -12.40
C TYR A 275 -4.26 -29.46 -13.00
N HIS A 276 -3.32 -29.14 -12.15
CA HIS A 276 -1.90 -29.49 -12.16
C HIS A 276 -1.22 -28.90 -10.94
#